data_82acb8dfd27f1e72ad73cbdd2ab7da5e
#
_entry.id   82acb8dfd27f1e72ad73cbdd2ab7da5e
#
_cell.length_a   1.000
_cell.length_b   1.000
_cell.length_c   1.000
_cell.angle_alpha   90.00
_cell.angle_beta   90.00
_cell.angle_gamma   90.00
#
_symmetry.space_group_name_H-M   'P 1'
#
loop_
_entity.id
_entity.type
_entity.pdbx_description
1 polymer ?
#
loop_
_entity_poly.entity_id
_entity_poly.type
_entity_poly.pdbx_seq_one_letter_code
_entity_poly.pdbx_strand_id
1 'polypeptide(L)'
;MILVDYQIKQRIEDGTLGIAPYNEDSINPNSYDLHLSNQFKYYINNGQMIDPYDRNTIIYGHEVVEAETFTIQPGMFVLAVSQETISLPKNICAVCEGKSSLARLGLTIHQTGGWIDAGFGGTLTLELYNVNNRPIRLYSGMPIAQLVFFEGETCRVGYNEKSSSKYKNQTGATLSRYHLTKV
;
A
#
# COMPACT_ATOMS: atom_id res chain seq x y z
N MET A 1 -17.28 13.12 -2.12
CA MET A 1 -18.18 12.03 -1.70
C MET A 1 -17.41 10.71 -1.69
N ILE A 2 -17.92 9.66 -1.00
CA ILE A 2 -17.36 8.31 -1.14
C ILE A 2 -17.94 7.69 -2.41
N LEU A 3 -17.09 7.10 -3.25
CA LEU A 3 -17.55 6.38 -4.44
C LEU A 3 -18.17 5.03 -4.04
N VAL A 4 -19.25 4.66 -4.72
CA VAL A 4 -19.88 3.35 -4.59
C VAL A 4 -19.57 2.47 -5.80
N ASP A 5 -19.95 1.20 -5.73
CA ASP A 5 -19.63 0.14 -6.69
C ASP A 5 -19.74 0.54 -8.17
N TYR A 6 -20.91 0.98 -8.62
CA TYR A 6 -21.12 1.38 -10.02
C TYR A 6 -20.31 2.63 -10.41
N GLN A 7 -20.03 3.55 -9.46
CA GLN A 7 -19.21 4.73 -9.73
C GLN A 7 -17.73 4.34 -9.87
N ILE A 8 -17.24 3.42 -9.03
CA ILE A 8 -15.88 2.87 -9.14
C ILE A 8 -15.72 2.21 -10.51
N LYS A 9 -16.66 1.31 -10.87
CA LYS A 9 -16.66 0.63 -12.16
C LYS A 9 -16.65 1.61 -13.32
N GLN A 10 -17.54 2.59 -13.33
CA GLN A 10 -17.63 3.61 -14.37
C GLN A 10 -16.33 4.40 -14.52
N ARG A 11 -15.70 4.82 -13.40
CA ARG A 11 -14.44 5.58 -13.42
C ARG A 11 -13.27 4.75 -13.96
N ILE A 12 -13.30 3.43 -13.78
CA ILE A 12 -12.28 2.53 -14.35
C ILE A 12 -12.56 2.35 -15.86
N GLU A 13 -13.80 2.13 -16.26
CA GLU A 13 -14.17 1.94 -17.67
C GLU A 13 -13.91 3.18 -18.52
N ASP A 14 -14.15 4.38 -18.00
CA ASP A 14 -13.88 5.65 -18.70
C ASP A 14 -12.38 6.09 -18.60
N GLY A 15 -11.55 5.32 -17.87
CA GLY A 15 -10.11 5.56 -17.74
C GLY A 15 -9.76 6.74 -16.81
N THR A 16 -10.70 7.30 -16.05
CA THR A 16 -10.42 8.37 -15.08
C THR A 16 -9.86 7.86 -13.77
N LEU A 17 -10.12 6.60 -13.42
CA LEU A 17 -9.49 5.88 -12.31
C LEU A 17 -8.75 4.66 -12.86
N GLY A 18 -7.43 4.58 -12.66
CA GLY A 18 -6.63 3.45 -13.12
C GLY A 18 -6.41 2.41 -12.02
N ILE A 19 -6.74 1.14 -12.32
CA ILE A 19 -6.38 -0.04 -11.51
C ILE A 19 -5.95 -1.14 -12.48
N ALA A 20 -4.72 -1.63 -12.36
CA ALA A 20 -4.20 -2.67 -13.24
C ALA A 20 -3.29 -3.66 -12.46
N PRO A 21 -3.55 -5.00 -12.54
CA PRO A 21 -4.67 -5.61 -13.26
C PRO A 21 -6.03 -5.29 -12.62
N TYR A 22 -7.06 -5.13 -13.43
CA TYR A 22 -8.43 -4.94 -12.97
C TYR A 22 -9.16 -6.28 -12.85
N ASN A 23 -9.89 -6.44 -11.76
CA ASN A 23 -10.80 -7.57 -11.54
C ASN A 23 -12.15 -7.04 -11.04
N GLU A 24 -13.23 -7.30 -11.79
CA GLU A 24 -14.58 -6.84 -11.42
C GLU A 24 -15.07 -7.45 -10.10
N ASP A 25 -14.68 -8.69 -9.78
CA ASP A 25 -15.04 -9.37 -8.53
C ASP A 25 -14.41 -8.71 -7.28
N SER A 26 -13.44 -7.82 -7.47
CA SER A 26 -12.82 -7.05 -6.38
C SER A 26 -13.60 -5.80 -6.00
N ILE A 27 -14.67 -5.45 -6.74
CA ILE A 27 -15.53 -4.31 -6.40
C ILE A 27 -16.47 -4.72 -5.26
N ASN A 28 -16.46 -3.92 -4.20
CA ASN A 28 -17.37 -3.99 -3.06
C ASN A 28 -18.33 -2.78 -3.08
N PRO A 29 -19.36 -2.72 -2.23
CA PRO A 29 -20.35 -1.63 -2.25
C PRO A 29 -19.75 -0.22 -2.25
N ASN A 30 -18.59 0.00 -1.64
CA ASN A 30 -17.89 1.30 -1.58
C ASN A 30 -16.36 1.18 -1.42
N SER A 31 -15.79 0.09 -1.92
CA SER A 31 -14.34 -0.13 -1.94
C SER A 31 -13.92 -1.06 -3.08
N TYR A 32 -12.62 -1.15 -3.32
CA TYR A 32 -11.99 -2.09 -4.23
C TYR A 32 -10.93 -2.89 -3.50
N ASP A 33 -10.98 -4.22 -3.58
CA ASP A 33 -10.00 -5.10 -2.94
C ASP A 33 -8.66 -5.09 -3.68
N LEU A 34 -7.58 -4.98 -2.91
CA LEU A 34 -6.22 -5.12 -3.40
C LEU A 34 -5.66 -6.50 -3.06
N HIS A 35 -4.86 -7.04 -3.96
CA HIS A 35 -4.24 -8.35 -3.81
C HIS A 35 -2.77 -8.23 -3.45
N LEU A 36 -2.31 -9.16 -2.62
CA LEU A 36 -0.93 -9.23 -2.17
C LEU A 36 -0.02 -9.72 -3.31
N SER A 37 1.05 -9.00 -3.61
CA SER A 37 2.11 -9.48 -4.49
C SER A 37 3.00 -10.52 -3.77
N ASN A 38 3.94 -11.10 -4.51
CA ASN A 38 4.89 -12.08 -3.98
C ASN A 38 6.18 -11.46 -3.41
N GLN A 39 6.28 -10.11 -3.35
CA GLN A 39 7.47 -9.40 -2.89
C GLN A 39 7.32 -8.90 -1.45
N PHE A 40 8.31 -9.25 -0.61
CA PHE A 40 8.37 -8.88 0.80
C PHE A 40 9.74 -8.31 1.14
N LYS A 41 9.77 -7.32 2.04
CA LYS A 41 11.00 -6.76 2.63
C LYS A 41 10.84 -6.66 4.14
N TYR A 42 11.82 -7.07 4.89
CA TYR A 42 11.80 -6.93 6.34
C TYR A 42 13.18 -6.59 6.90
N TYR A 43 13.19 -5.87 8.01
CA TYR A 43 14.44 -5.51 8.68
C TYR A 43 14.96 -6.66 9.52
N ILE A 44 16.27 -6.89 9.44
CA ILE A 44 16.99 -7.83 10.30
C ILE A 44 17.41 -7.08 11.55
N ASN A 45 17.20 -7.67 12.71
CA ASN A 45 17.74 -7.11 13.95
C ASN A 45 19.26 -7.33 13.99
N ASN A 46 20.01 -6.31 13.62
CA ASN A 46 21.49 -6.29 13.66
C ASN A 46 22.03 -5.43 14.81
N GLY A 47 21.17 -5.02 15.75
CA GLY A 47 21.52 -4.16 16.88
C GLY A 47 21.77 -2.69 16.53
N GLN A 48 21.62 -2.29 15.26
CA GLN A 48 21.80 -0.91 14.83
C GLN A 48 20.49 -0.11 14.95
N MET A 49 20.62 1.16 15.31
CA MET A 49 19.51 2.11 15.32
C MET A 49 19.15 2.51 13.89
N ILE A 50 17.87 2.63 13.60
CA ILE A 50 17.38 3.26 12.37
C ILE A 50 17.26 4.76 12.63
N ASP A 51 18.05 5.55 11.90
CA ASP A 51 17.90 7.00 11.84
C ASP A 51 17.13 7.37 10.55
N PRO A 52 15.92 7.97 10.67
CA PRO A 52 15.12 8.32 9.49
C PRO A 52 15.78 9.35 8.57
N TYR A 53 16.77 10.11 9.03
CA TYR A 53 17.53 11.05 8.19
C TYR A 53 18.79 10.44 7.57
N ASP A 54 19.30 9.33 8.11
CA ASP A 54 20.43 8.60 7.51
C ASP A 54 19.94 7.49 6.60
N ARG A 55 20.06 7.72 5.29
CA ARG A 55 19.70 6.73 4.26
C ARG A 55 20.35 5.37 4.49
N ASN A 56 21.59 5.33 4.96
CA ASN A 56 22.34 4.07 5.12
C ASN A 56 21.70 3.19 6.18
N THR A 57 21.22 3.75 7.30
CA THR A 57 20.56 2.98 8.36
C THR A 57 19.21 2.42 7.90
N ILE A 58 18.59 3.02 6.88
CA ILE A 58 17.32 2.55 6.30
C ILE A 58 17.57 1.40 5.32
N ILE A 59 18.59 1.50 4.46
CA ILE A 59 18.82 0.54 3.37
C ILE A 59 19.67 -0.66 3.78
N TYR A 60 20.48 -0.57 4.84
CA TYR A 60 21.26 -1.68 5.35
C TYR A 60 20.47 -2.48 6.38
N GLY A 61 20.65 -3.80 6.37
CA GLY A 61 20.00 -4.70 7.34
C GLY A 61 18.54 -5.02 7.03
N HIS A 62 18.17 -5.09 5.75
CA HIS A 62 16.90 -5.66 5.34
C HIS A 62 17.13 -6.84 4.39
N GLU A 63 16.18 -7.76 4.36
CA GLU A 63 16.10 -8.85 3.37
C GLU A 63 14.96 -8.60 2.39
N VAL A 64 15.16 -9.07 1.16
CA VAL A 64 14.16 -9.07 0.10
C VAL A 64 13.84 -10.53 -0.21
N VAL A 65 12.56 -10.88 -0.15
CA VAL A 65 12.06 -12.22 -0.44
C VAL A 65 10.98 -12.13 -1.51
N GLU A 66 11.11 -12.96 -2.53
CA GLU A 66 10.05 -13.20 -3.50
C GLU A 66 9.56 -14.64 -3.32
N ALA A 67 8.30 -14.80 -2.92
CA ALA A 67 7.74 -16.10 -2.60
C ALA A 67 6.21 -16.13 -2.76
N GLU A 68 5.68 -17.26 -3.21
CA GLU A 68 4.23 -17.48 -3.31
C GLU A 68 3.56 -17.56 -1.94
N THR A 69 4.31 -17.88 -0.90
CA THR A 69 3.84 -17.88 0.49
C THR A 69 4.87 -17.23 1.40
N PHE A 70 4.42 -16.43 2.34
CA PHE A 70 5.26 -15.81 3.36
C PHE A 70 4.63 -16.00 4.75
N THR A 71 5.42 -16.38 5.74
CA THR A 71 4.95 -16.53 7.12
C THR A 71 5.44 -15.38 7.98
N ILE A 72 4.51 -14.54 8.43
CA ILE A 72 4.81 -13.40 9.31
C ILE A 72 4.74 -13.85 10.77
N GLN A 73 5.89 -13.80 11.45
CA GLN A 73 6.01 -14.23 12.84
C GLN A 73 5.35 -13.23 13.80
N PRO A 74 4.98 -13.63 15.03
CA PRO A 74 4.52 -12.69 16.06
C PRO A 74 5.50 -11.52 16.25
N GLY A 75 4.98 -10.30 16.23
CA GLY A 75 5.78 -9.09 16.39
C GLY A 75 6.66 -8.72 15.18
N MET A 76 6.53 -9.43 14.06
CA MET A 76 7.30 -9.14 12.85
C MET A 76 6.65 -8.01 12.05
N PHE A 77 7.46 -7.02 11.64
CA PHE A 77 7.12 -5.96 10.69
C PHE A 77 7.67 -6.29 9.30
N VAL A 78 6.81 -6.19 8.28
CA VAL A 78 7.15 -6.55 6.90
C VAL A 78 6.57 -5.53 5.94
N LEU A 79 7.38 -5.04 5.01
CA LEU A 79 6.90 -4.29 3.86
C LEU A 79 6.53 -5.28 2.75
N ALA A 80 5.30 -5.22 2.31
CA ALA A 80 4.79 -5.96 1.17
C ALA A 80 4.29 -4.97 0.11
N VAL A 81 3.72 -5.46 -0.98
CA VAL A 81 3.25 -4.59 -2.07
C VAL A 81 1.97 -5.15 -2.69
N SER A 82 1.09 -4.26 -3.16
CA SER A 82 -0.08 -4.63 -3.94
C SER A 82 0.32 -5.21 -5.30
N GLN A 83 -0.46 -6.15 -5.83
CA GLN A 83 -0.32 -6.56 -7.24
C GLN A 83 -0.74 -5.42 -8.16
N GLU A 84 -1.77 -4.68 -7.75
CA GLU A 84 -2.34 -3.62 -8.56
C GLU A 84 -1.45 -2.37 -8.55
N THR A 85 -1.30 -1.81 -9.74
CA THR A 85 -0.86 -0.43 -9.94
C THR A 85 -2.09 0.47 -9.95
N ILE A 86 -2.05 1.52 -9.14
CA ILE A 86 -3.14 2.49 -9.00
C ILE A 86 -2.76 3.78 -9.72
N SER A 87 -3.73 4.44 -10.35
CA SER A 87 -3.60 5.78 -10.91
C SER A 87 -4.82 6.62 -10.55
N LEU A 88 -4.65 7.55 -9.62
CA LEU A 88 -5.70 8.44 -9.16
C LEU A 88 -5.70 9.75 -9.96
N PRO A 89 -6.86 10.26 -10.41
CA PRO A 89 -6.97 11.60 -10.94
C PRO A 89 -6.82 12.66 -9.84
N LYS A 90 -6.72 13.92 -10.21
CA LYS A 90 -6.49 15.02 -9.26
C LYS A 90 -7.71 15.41 -8.42
N ASN A 91 -8.86 14.80 -8.65
CA ASN A 91 -10.10 14.99 -7.87
C ASN A 91 -10.50 13.76 -7.06
N ILE A 92 -9.69 12.69 -7.07
CA ILE A 92 -9.93 11.48 -6.27
C ILE A 92 -8.68 11.20 -5.42
N CYS A 93 -8.89 11.09 -4.11
CA CYS A 93 -7.95 10.50 -3.17
C CYS A 93 -8.51 9.17 -2.65
N ALA A 94 -7.69 8.38 -1.95
CA ALA A 94 -8.12 7.11 -1.40
C ALA A 94 -7.57 6.87 0.01
N VAL A 95 -8.22 5.96 0.72
CA VAL A 95 -7.69 5.37 1.96
C VAL A 95 -7.53 3.88 1.74
N CYS A 96 -6.34 3.37 2.07
CA CYS A 96 -6.05 1.95 2.11
C CYS A 96 -6.40 1.43 3.49
N GLU A 97 -7.32 0.48 3.57
CA GLU A 97 -7.80 -0.12 4.81
C GLU A 97 -7.60 -1.64 4.80
N GLY A 98 -7.49 -2.23 6.01
CA GLY A 98 -7.39 -3.67 6.17
C GLY A 98 -8.73 -4.38 5.93
N LYS A 99 -8.65 -5.66 5.62
CA LYS A 99 -9.84 -6.53 5.60
C LYS A 99 -10.15 -6.99 7.03
N SER A 100 -11.39 -6.79 7.47
CA SER A 100 -11.82 -7.12 8.83
C SER A 100 -11.57 -8.58 9.23
N SER A 101 -11.64 -9.52 8.28
CA SER A 101 -11.34 -10.93 8.50
C SER A 101 -9.87 -11.18 8.84
N LEU A 102 -8.93 -10.44 8.22
CA LEU A 102 -7.50 -10.54 8.51
C LEU A 102 -7.13 -9.76 9.78
N ALA A 103 -7.77 -8.62 10.02
CA ALA A 103 -7.60 -7.86 11.25
C ALA A 103 -7.99 -8.68 12.50
N ARG A 104 -9.04 -9.51 12.40
CA ARG A 104 -9.45 -10.44 13.47
C ARG A 104 -8.44 -11.57 13.72
N LEU A 105 -7.54 -11.84 12.79
CA LEU A 105 -6.39 -12.74 12.97
C LEU A 105 -5.18 -12.01 13.54
N GLY A 106 -5.25 -10.69 13.74
CA GLY A 106 -4.16 -9.88 14.24
C GLY A 106 -3.19 -9.39 13.16
N LEU A 107 -3.61 -9.36 11.90
CA LEU A 107 -2.81 -8.77 10.82
C LEU A 107 -3.23 -7.32 10.60
N THR A 108 -2.30 -6.37 10.77
CA THR A 108 -2.44 -5.00 10.28
C THR A 108 -1.81 -4.88 8.89
N ILE A 109 -2.29 -3.97 8.05
CA ILE A 109 -1.79 -3.80 6.68
C ILE A 109 -1.12 -2.44 6.43
N HIS A 110 -1.31 -1.51 7.30
CA HIS A 110 -0.56 -0.25 7.41
C HIS A 110 -0.41 0.13 8.88
N GLN A 111 0.63 0.91 9.20
CA GLN A 111 0.80 1.40 10.58
C GLN A 111 0.01 2.72 10.75
N THR A 112 0.39 3.77 10.03
CA THR A 112 -0.30 5.07 10.07
C THR A 112 -0.39 5.73 8.69
N GLY A 113 0.09 5.09 7.64
CA GLY A 113 0.24 5.64 6.29
C GLY A 113 -0.84 5.23 5.30
N GLY A 114 -2.11 5.08 5.73
CA GLY A 114 -3.19 4.61 4.86
C GLY A 114 -3.73 5.64 3.85
N TRP A 115 -3.33 6.92 3.94
CA TRP A 115 -3.82 7.98 3.04
C TRP A 115 -3.07 8.02 1.72
N ILE A 116 -3.80 8.07 0.61
CA ILE A 116 -3.29 8.13 -0.75
C ILE A 116 -3.79 9.42 -1.41
N ASP A 117 -2.87 10.33 -1.65
CA ASP A 117 -3.19 11.66 -2.21
C ASP A 117 -3.71 11.57 -3.65
N ALA A 118 -4.56 12.54 -4.02
CA ALA A 118 -5.02 12.73 -5.40
C ALA A 118 -3.83 12.94 -6.36
N GLY A 119 -3.90 12.34 -7.55
CA GLY A 119 -2.80 12.35 -8.53
C GLY A 119 -1.68 11.37 -8.21
N PHE A 120 -1.85 10.43 -7.28
CA PHE A 120 -0.91 9.34 -7.04
C PHE A 120 -0.95 8.32 -8.20
N GLY A 121 0.22 7.76 -8.55
CA GLY A 121 0.35 6.62 -9.46
C GLY A 121 1.47 5.69 -9.00
N GLY A 122 1.21 4.38 -9.02
CA GLY A 122 2.18 3.35 -8.61
C GLY A 122 1.52 2.17 -7.88
N THR A 123 2.34 1.19 -7.50
CA THR A 123 1.91 0.13 -6.57
C THR A 123 1.90 0.66 -5.14
N LEU A 124 1.13 0.04 -4.24
CA LEU A 124 1.08 0.43 -2.84
C LEU A 124 2.00 -0.46 -2.00
N THR A 125 2.92 0.16 -1.26
CA THR A 125 3.67 -0.54 -0.23
C THR A 125 2.78 -0.69 1.00
N LEU A 126 2.61 -1.92 1.47
CA LEU A 126 1.83 -2.29 2.65
C LEU A 126 2.79 -2.52 3.82
N GLU A 127 2.45 -2.00 4.99
CA GLU A 127 3.24 -2.05 6.22
C GLU A 127 2.66 -3.11 7.17
N LEU A 128 2.86 -4.38 6.80
CA LEU A 128 2.26 -5.50 7.50
C LEU A 128 2.88 -5.69 8.89
N TYR A 129 2.04 -5.97 9.89
CA TYR A 129 2.50 -6.31 11.22
C TYR A 129 1.59 -7.38 11.84
N ASN A 130 2.18 -8.43 12.43
CA ASN A 130 1.45 -9.47 13.12
C ASN A 130 1.41 -9.16 14.62
N VAL A 131 0.27 -8.69 15.12
CA VAL A 131 0.04 -8.44 16.56
C VAL A 131 -0.47 -9.68 17.31
N ASN A 132 -0.73 -10.79 16.60
CA ASN A 132 -1.12 -12.06 17.22
C ASN A 132 0.09 -12.74 17.87
N ASN A 133 -0.15 -13.68 18.76
CA ASN A 133 0.87 -14.55 19.38
C ASN A 133 1.18 -15.82 18.56
N ARG A 134 0.55 -15.98 17.39
CA ARG A 134 0.75 -17.09 16.46
C ARG A 134 1.24 -16.59 15.10
N PRO A 135 2.08 -17.37 14.38
CA PRO A 135 2.46 -17.05 13.01
C PRO A 135 1.23 -16.99 12.08
N ILE A 136 1.24 -16.04 11.14
CA ILE A 136 0.21 -15.90 10.11
C ILE A 136 0.86 -16.20 8.75
N ARG A 137 0.26 -17.13 7.99
CA ARG A 137 0.69 -17.43 6.63
C ARG A 137 -0.07 -16.57 5.63
N LEU A 138 0.67 -15.90 4.77
CA LEU A 138 0.17 -15.09 3.66
C LEU A 138 0.42 -15.82 2.35
N TYR A 139 -0.43 -15.56 1.37
CA TYR A 139 -0.33 -16.14 0.02
C TYR A 139 -0.34 -15.00 -1.01
N SER A 140 0.53 -15.09 -2.01
CA SER A 140 0.48 -14.22 -3.18
C SER A 140 -0.90 -14.35 -3.86
N GLY A 141 -1.46 -13.24 -4.31
CA GLY A 141 -2.78 -13.19 -4.92
C GLY A 141 -3.97 -13.15 -3.94
N MET A 142 -3.75 -13.30 -2.64
CA MET A 142 -4.86 -13.18 -1.68
C MET A 142 -5.35 -11.73 -1.56
N PRO A 143 -6.66 -11.47 -1.38
CA PRO A 143 -7.16 -10.14 -1.01
C PRO A 143 -6.59 -9.75 0.35
N ILE A 144 -5.81 -8.65 0.40
CA ILE A 144 -5.06 -8.24 1.60
C ILE A 144 -5.55 -6.93 2.18
N ALA A 145 -5.98 -6.01 1.33
CA ALA A 145 -6.39 -4.66 1.67
C ALA A 145 -7.60 -4.26 0.83
N GLN A 146 -8.14 -3.07 1.08
CA GLN A 146 -9.18 -2.46 0.27
C GLN A 146 -8.95 -0.95 0.14
N LEU A 147 -9.33 -0.38 -1.00
CA LEU A 147 -9.29 1.05 -1.24
C LEU A 147 -10.70 1.63 -1.15
N VAL A 148 -10.86 2.64 -0.30
CA VAL A 148 -12.05 3.48 -0.26
C VAL A 148 -11.71 4.79 -0.97
N PHE A 149 -12.46 5.16 -2.00
CA PHE A 149 -12.21 6.34 -2.82
C PHE A 149 -13.09 7.52 -2.41
N PHE A 150 -12.47 8.69 -2.35
CA PHE A 150 -13.13 9.95 -2.02
C PHE A 150 -13.00 10.92 -3.19
N GLU A 151 -14.11 11.31 -3.77
CA GLU A 151 -14.15 12.35 -4.80
C GLU A 151 -14.41 13.71 -4.19
N GLY A 152 -13.62 14.70 -4.59
CA GLY A 152 -13.71 16.09 -4.17
C GLY A 152 -13.38 17.06 -5.30
N GLU A 153 -13.03 18.28 -4.95
CA GLU A 153 -12.55 19.28 -5.88
C GLU A 153 -11.18 18.87 -6.47
N THR A 154 -10.93 19.29 -7.71
CA THR A 154 -9.65 19.03 -8.39
C THR A 154 -8.54 19.82 -7.74
N CYS A 155 -7.54 19.15 -7.17
CA CYS A 155 -6.36 19.81 -6.62
C CYS A 155 -5.51 20.45 -7.75
N ARG A 156 -4.83 21.55 -7.44
CA ARG A 156 -4.00 22.27 -8.44
C ARG A 156 -2.78 21.44 -8.86
N VAL A 157 -2.16 20.74 -7.90
CA VAL A 157 -0.95 19.93 -8.10
C VAL A 157 -1.20 18.55 -7.54
N GLY A 158 -1.17 17.52 -8.38
CA GLY A 158 -1.31 16.13 -7.97
C GLY A 158 -0.04 15.58 -7.32
N TYR A 159 -0.17 14.46 -6.60
CA TYR A 159 0.95 13.84 -5.89
C TYR A 159 2.18 13.61 -6.79
N ASN A 160 1.98 13.03 -7.97
CA ASN A 160 3.11 12.74 -8.88
C ASN A 160 3.69 14.00 -9.55
N GLU A 161 2.95 15.12 -9.58
CA GLU A 161 3.44 16.41 -10.09
C GLU A 161 4.27 17.16 -9.04
N LYS A 162 3.96 17.01 -7.75
CA LYS A 162 4.60 17.73 -6.65
C LYS A 162 6.07 17.32 -6.50
N SER A 163 7.01 18.27 -6.58
CA SER A 163 8.46 17.99 -6.56
C SER A 163 8.93 17.26 -5.30
N SER A 164 8.32 17.53 -4.14
CA SER A 164 8.66 16.92 -2.84
C SER A 164 8.04 15.55 -2.60
N SER A 165 7.20 15.03 -3.49
CA SER A 165 6.61 13.69 -3.32
C SER A 165 7.67 12.61 -3.46
N LYS A 166 7.74 11.70 -2.47
CA LYS A 166 8.83 10.73 -2.32
C LYS A 166 8.59 9.42 -3.07
N TYR A 167 7.33 9.04 -3.27
CA TYR A 167 6.95 7.71 -3.77
C TYR A 167 6.24 7.76 -5.13
N LYS A 168 6.64 8.72 -5.98
CA LYS A 168 6.09 8.86 -7.35
C LYS A 168 6.36 7.62 -8.17
N ASN A 169 5.33 7.12 -8.85
CA ASN A 169 5.42 5.99 -9.77
C ASN A 169 6.20 4.80 -9.15
N GLN A 170 6.04 4.59 -7.83
CA GLN A 170 6.76 3.50 -7.18
C GLN A 170 6.31 2.14 -7.71
N THR A 171 7.25 1.21 -7.74
CA THR A 171 7.04 -0.18 -8.08
C THR A 171 7.68 -1.07 -7.03
N GLY A 172 7.02 -2.17 -6.68
CA GLY A 172 7.49 -3.09 -5.65
C GLY A 172 7.43 -2.51 -4.23
N ALA A 173 7.79 -3.33 -3.23
CA ALA A 173 7.88 -2.93 -1.84
C ALA A 173 9.04 -1.92 -1.66
N THR A 174 8.72 -0.69 -1.26
CA THR A 174 9.68 0.42 -1.19
C THR A 174 10.01 0.73 0.26
N LEU A 175 11.30 0.82 0.58
CA LEU A 175 11.78 1.28 1.90
C LEU A 175 11.47 2.76 2.13
N SER A 176 11.52 3.17 3.40
CA SER A 176 11.31 4.58 3.76
C SER A 176 12.27 5.51 3.01
N ARG A 177 11.73 6.61 2.50
CA ARG A 177 12.47 7.72 1.87
C ARG A 177 12.43 8.97 2.75
N TYR A 178 12.32 8.81 4.08
CA TYR A 178 12.22 9.94 5.00
C TYR A 178 13.45 10.85 4.94
N HIS A 179 14.63 10.30 4.70
CA HIS A 179 15.90 11.02 4.49
C HIS A 179 15.86 12.10 3.39
N LEU A 180 14.85 12.06 2.49
CA LEU A 180 14.62 13.11 1.49
C LEU A 180 13.82 14.29 2.04
N THR A 181 13.38 14.26 3.30
CA THR A 181 12.68 15.38 3.95
C THR A 181 13.68 16.50 4.19
N LYS A 182 13.38 17.69 3.65
CA LYS A 182 14.17 18.90 3.96
C LYS A 182 13.77 19.38 5.35
N VAL A 183 14.74 19.62 6.21
CA VAL A 183 14.60 20.31 7.50
C VAL A 183 14.59 21.81 7.25
#